data_4107edd9970b335c892dec74cfb956a9
#
_entry.id   4107edd9970b335c892dec74cfb956a9
#
_cell.length_a   1.000
_cell.length_b   1.000
_cell.length_c   1.000
_cell.angle_alpha   90.00
_cell.angle_beta   90.00
_cell.angle_gamma   90.00
#
_symmetry.space_group_name_H-M   'P 1'
#
loop_
_entity.id
_entity.type
_entity.pdbx_description
1 polymer ?
#
loop_
_entity_poly.entity_id
_entity_poly.type
_entity_poly.pdbx_seq_one_letter_code
_entity_poly.pdbx_strand_id
1 'polypeptide(L)'
;MSRGLGDVYKRQFLDFIKDSELLIHNAEFDVGFLNHELKLADLDIKIEDHVNKITDTLSIAREKHPGQRNSLEVLTDRYQITGYDRSYHGALIDSEILADVYLAMTGGQRDLGFDENSSKEFQSRFTNDVSNDLNLVKIKASEDDLNQHQNYLNSLKKDHGNN
;
A
#
# COMPACT_ATOMS: atom_id res chain seq x y z
N MET A 1 -9.91 -42.08 -2.86
CA MET A 1 -9.73 -40.84 -3.60
C MET A 1 -9.78 -39.69 -2.59
N SER A 2 -8.69 -38.98 -2.38
CA SER A 2 -8.56 -37.88 -1.38
C SER A 2 -9.29 -36.61 -1.81
N ARG A 3 -10.59 -36.65 -1.97
CA ARG A 3 -11.37 -35.40 -2.19
C ARG A 3 -11.37 -34.48 -0.96
N GLY A 4 -11.24 -35.03 0.26
CA GLY A 4 -11.44 -34.27 1.48
C GLY A 4 -10.30 -33.28 1.85
N LEU A 5 -9.05 -33.55 1.50
CA LEU A 5 -7.93 -32.67 1.91
C LEU A 5 -7.87 -31.38 1.07
N GLY A 6 -8.06 -31.48 -0.24
CA GLY A 6 -8.10 -30.31 -1.14
C GLY A 6 -9.24 -29.34 -0.79
N ASP A 7 -10.39 -29.85 -0.41
CA ASP A 7 -11.57 -29.04 -0.06
C ASP A 7 -11.36 -28.27 1.26
N VAL A 8 -10.64 -28.88 2.21
CA VAL A 8 -10.26 -28.20 3.48
C VAL A 8 -9.35 -27.01 3.21
N TYR A 9 -8.33 -27.17 2.40
CA TYR A 9 -7.41 -26.08 2.05
C TYR A 9 -8.10 -24.96 1.27
N LYS A 10 -9.04 -25.30 0.36
CA LYS A 10 -9.80 -24.29 -0.39
C LYS A 10 -10.72 -23.47 0.54
N ARG A 11 -11.35 -24.10 1.52
CA ARG A 11 -12.15 -23.38 2.53
C ARG A 11 -11.28 -22.49 3.41
N GLN A 12 -10.15 -23.00 3.89
CA GLN A 12 -9.20 -22.20 4.67
C GLN A 12 -8.68 -20.99 3.88
N PHE A 13 -8.40 -21.18 2.58
CA PHE A 13 -8.03 -20.09 1.70
C PHE A 13 -9.15 -19.05 1.57
N LEU A 14 -10.39 -19.47 1.37
CA LEU A 14 -11.54 -18.56 1.32
C LEU A 14 -11.69 -17.79 2.64
N ASP A 15 -11.60 -18.47 3.79
CA ASP A 15 -11.67 -17.83 5.09
C ASP A 15 -10.56 -16.82 5.30
N PHE A 16 -9.35 -17.10 4.80
CA PHE A 16 -8.19 -16.22 4.88
C PHE A 16 -8.35 -14.94 4.05
N ILE A 17 -8.90 -15.05 2.82
CA ILE A 17 -9.05 -13.89 1.92
C ILE A 17 -10.36 -13.13 2.12
N LYS A 18 -11.26 -13.63 2.96
CA LYS A 18 -12.57 -13.03 3.18
C LYS A 18 -12.47 -11.56 3.54
N ASP A 19 -13.30 -10.74 2.91
CA ASP A 19 -13.38 -9.29 3.15
C ASP A 19 -12.04 -8.53 2.97
N SER A 20 -11.06 -9.15 2.28
CA SER A 20 -9.75 -8.54 1.99
C SER A 20 -9.71 -7.85 0.63
N GLU A 21 -8.66 -7.09 0.35
CA GLU A 21 -8.27 -6.67 -0.99
C GLU A 21 -7.17 -7.62 -1.51
N LEU A 22 -7.39 -8.20 -2.69
CA LEU A 22 -6.40 -9.04 -3.36
C LEU A 22 -5.59 -8.22 -4.35
N LEU A 23 -4.28 -8.25 -4.22
CA LEU A 23 -3.34 -7.71 -5.21
C LEU A 23 -2.84 -8.85 -6.08
N ILE A 24 -3.12 -8.79 -7.37
CA ILE A 24 -2.77 -9.83 -8.32
C ILE A 24 -2.14 -9.18 -9.56
N HIS A 25 -1.09 -9.79 -10.09
CA HIS A 25 -0.46 -9.33 -11.33
C HIS A 25 -1.01 -10.11 -12.53
N ASN A 26 -1.86 -9.51 -13.34
CA ASN A 26 -2.68 -10.13 -14.38
C ASN A 26 -3.87 -10.92 -13.79
N ALA A 27 -4.70 -10.21 -13.01
CA ALA A 27 -5.75 -10.79 -12.19
C ALA A 27 -6.76 -11.66 -12.95
N GLU A 28 -7.07 -11.36 -14.19
CA GLU A 28 -8.02 -12.14 -15.02
C GLU A 28 -7.64 -13.62 -15.10
N PHE A 29 -6.34 -13.91 -15.22
CA PHE A 29 -5.85 -15.28 -15.31
C PHE A 29 -6.02 -16.04 -13.98
N ASP A 30 -5.56 -15.46 -12.89
CA ASP A 30 -5.56 -16.12 -11.58
C ASP A 30 -6.98 -16.26 -11.01
N VAL A 31 -7.81 -15.24 -11.17
CA VAL A 31 -9.21 -15.26 -10.75
C VAL A 31 -10.00 -16.32 -11.53
N GLY A 32 -9.78 -16.40 -12.85
CA GLY A 32 -10.39 -17.43 -13.67
C GLY A 32 -9.99 -18.85 -13.23
N PHE A 33 -8.70 -19.05 -12.91
CA PHE A 33 -8.20 -20.32 -12.40
C PHE A 33 -8.78 -20.67 -11.03
N LEU A 34 -8.78 -19.72 -10.09
CA LEU A 34 -9.34 -19.90 -8.74
C LEU A 34 -10.84 -20.25 -8.79
N ASN A 35 -11.61 -19.55 -9.60
CA ASN A 35 -13.04 -19.84 -9.76
C ASN A 35 -13.29 -21.22 -10.36
N HIS A 36 -12.43 -21.64 -11.29
CA HIS A 36 -12.49 -23.00 -11.83
C HIS A 36 -12.22 -24.05 -10.74
N GLU A 37 -11.19 -23.86 -9.94
CA GLU A 37 -10.82 -24.77 -8.85
C GLU A 37 -11.90 -24.83 -7.75
N LEU A 38 -12.57 -23.72 -7.43
CA LEU A 38 -13.69 -23.69 -6.50
C LEU A 38 -14.87 -24.49 -7.04
N LYS A 39 -15.19 -24.35 -8.33
CA LYS A 39 -16.23 -25.13 -8.99
C LYS A 39 -15.94 -26.64 -9.01
N LEU A 40 -14.68 -27.04 -9.20
CA LEU A 40 -14.29 -28.45 -9.10
C LEU A 40 -14.42 -29.03 -7.71
N ALA A 41 -14.44 -28.20 -6.67
CA ALA A 41 -14.67 -28.58 -5.28
C ALA A 41 -16.15 -28.52 -4.87
N ASP A 42 -17.06 -28.36 -5.83
CA ASP A 42 -18.51 -28.19 -5.60
C ASP A 42 -18.81 -26.98 -4.68
N LEU A 43 -17.95 -25.97 -4.68
CA LEU A 43 -18.16 -24.68 -3.99
C LEU A 43 -18.76 -23.69 -4.99
N ASP A 44 -20.02 -23.31 -4.75
CA ASP A 44 -20.71 -22.30 -5.58
C ASP A 44 -20.38 -20.88 -5.07
N ILE A 45 -19.09 -20.55 -5.07
CA ILE A 45 -18.54 -19.28 -4.63
C ILE A 45 -17.62 -18.76 -5.73
N LYS A 46 -17.73 -17.49 -6.03
CA LYS A 46 -16.77 -16.76 -6.86
C LYS A 46 -15.86 -15.89 -5.99
N ILE A 47 -14.60 -15.79 -6.36
CA ILE A 47 -13.62 -14.97 -5.62
C ILE A 47 -14.07 -13.52 -5.57
N GLU A 48 -14.62 -13.00 -6.67
CA GLU A 48 -15.05 -11.59 -6.79
C GLU A 48 -16.17 -11.24 -5.81
N ASP A 49 -17.02 -12.21 -5.45
CA ASP A 49 -18.12 -12.02 -4.51
C ASP A 49 -17.69 -12.22 -3.05
N HIS A 50 -16.49 -12.74 -2.84
CA HIS A 50 -15.98 -13.15 -1.52
C HIS A 50 -14.99 -12.16 -0.90
N VAL A 51 -14.35 -11.34 -1.74
CA VAL A 51 -13.37 -10.33 -1.34
C VAL A 51 -13.92 -8.93 -1.53
N ASN A 52 -13.37 -7.95 -0.81
CA ASN A 52 -13.81 -6.56 -0.97
C ASN A 52 -13.38 -5.95 -2.30
N LYS A 53 -12.19 -6.33 -2.78
CA LYS A 53 -11.65 -5.77 -4.01
C LYS A 53 -10.58 -6.69 -4.60
N ILE A 54 -10.50 -6.70 -5.93
CA ILE A 54 -9.39 -7.28 -6.68
C ILE A 54 -8.69 -6.14 -7.42
N THR A 55 -7.42 -5.96 -7.14
CA THR A 55 -6.57 -4.95 -7.77
C THR A 55 -5.60 -5.63 -8.73
N ASP A 56 -5.76 -5.38 -10.02
CA ASP A 56 -4.82 -5.86 -11.04
C ASP A 56 -3.64 -4.90 -11.17
N THR A 57 -2.50 -5.31 -10.63
CA THR A 57 -1.26 -4.52 -10.66
C THR A 57 -0.66 -4.40 -12.06
N LEU A 58 -0.96 -5.33 -12.99
CA LEU A 58 -0.56 -5.22 -14.39
C LEU A 58 -1.31 -4.10 -15.10
N SER A 59 -2.59 -3.92 -14.82
CA SER A 59 -3.38 -2.81 -15.36
C SER A 59 -2.83 -1.47 -14.90
N ILE A 60 -2.52 -1.32 -13.60
CA ILE A 60 -1.86 -0.12 -13.05
C ILE A 60 -0.50 0.13 -13.72
N ALA A 61 0.30 -0.93 -13.89
CA ALA A 61 1.60 -0.80 -14.54
C ALA A 61 1.48 -0.36 -16.01
N ARG A 62 0.47 -0.84 -16.75
CA ARG A 62 0.21 -0.44 -18.14
C ARG A 62 -0.20 1.01 -18.26
N GLU A 63 -0.98 1.53 -17.32
CA GLU A 63 -1.35 2.95 -17.25
C GLU A 63 -0.13 3.83 -16.99
N LYS A 64 0.75 3.42 -16.07
CA LYS A 64 1.96 4.18 -15.72
C LYS A 64 3.07 4.10 -16.78
N HIS A 65 3.16 2.99 -17.47
CA HIS A 65 4.23 2.68 -18.43
C HIS A 65 3.64 2.20 -19.76
N PRO A 66 2.89 3.04 -20.48
CA PRO A 66 2.25 2.66 -21.73
C PRO A 66 3.29 2.23 -22.78
N GLY A 67 2.98 1.16 -23.51
CA GLY A 67 3.84 0.64 -24.57
C GLY A 67 5.11 -0.09 -24.10
N GLN A 68 5.33 -0.23 -22.79
CA GLN A 68 6.47 -0.92 -22.23
C GLN A 68 6.10 -2.33 -21.74
N ARG A 69 7.11 -3.18 -21.56
CA ARG A 69 6.94 -4.47 -20.88
C ARG A 69 6.70 -4.22 -19.39
N ASN A 70 5.69 -4.87 -18.84
CA ASN A 70 5.23 -4.69 -17.46
C ASN A 70 5.09 -6.04 -16.73
N SER A 71 5.96 -7.03 -17.04
CA SER A 71 6.05 -8.24 -16.20
C SER A 71 6.60 -7.88 -14.81
N LEU A 72 6.29 -8.69 -13.80
CA LEU A 72 6.75 -8.48 -12.44
C LEU A 72 8.28 -8.32 -12.38
N GLU A 73 9.04 -9.14 -13.10
CA GLU A 73 10.49 -9.05 -13.20
C GLU A 73 10.96 -7.69 -13.73
N VAL A 74 10.36 -7.20 -14.83
CA VAL A 74 10.71 -5.90 -15.44
C VAL A 74 10.36 -4.75 -14.50
N LEU A 75 9.25 -4.85 -13.78
CA LEU A 75 8.84 -3.84 -12.79
C LEU A 75 9.79 -3.85 -11.59
N THR A 76 10.23 -5.01 -11.12
CA THR A 76 11.21 -5.14 -10.04
C THR A 76 12.51 -4.41 -10.39
N ASP A 77 13.02 -4.60 -11.62
CA ASP A 77 14.24 -3.92 -12.08
C ASP A 77 14.02 -2.43 -12.26
N ARG A 78 12.88 -2.02 -12.83
CA ARG A 78 12.54 -0.60 -13.06
C ARG A 78 12.43 0.18 -11.75
N TYR A 79 11.83 -0.40 -10.72
CA TYR A 79 11.66 0.22 -9.41
C TYR A 79 12.82 -0.08 -8.45
N GLN A 80 13.87 -0.76 -8.94
CA GLN A 80 15.08 -1.08 -8.16
C GLN A 80 14.77 -1.83 -6.85
N ILE A 81 13.80 -2.72 -6.91
CA ILE A 81 13.46 -3.57 -5.78
C ILE A 81 14.57 -4.60 -5.58
N THR A 82 15.26 -4.53 -4.46
CA THR A 82 16.43 -5.36 -4.12
C THR A 82 16.22 -6.06 -2.78
N GLY A 83 17.09 -7.02 -2.45
CA GLY A 83 17.02 -7.73 -1.16
C GLY A 83 16.42 -9.12 -1.24
N TYR A 84 15.95 -9.55 -2.42
CA TYR A 84 15.41 -10.88 -2.65
C TYR A 84 16.43 -11.82 -3.28
N ASP A 85 16.56 -13.04 -2.75
CA ASP A 85 17.37 -14.09 -3.38
C ASP A 85 16.57 -14.70 -4.53
N ARG A 86 16.89 -14.28 -5.75
CA ARG A 86 16.24 -14.74 -6.99
C ARG A 86 16.69 -16.11 -7.46
N SER A 87 17.62 -16.77 -6.75
CA SER A 87 18.01 -18.15 -7.07
C SER A 87 16.88 -19.14 -6.79
N TYR A 88 15.92 -18.76 -5.96
CA TYR A 88 14.73 -19.53 -5.62
C TYR A 88 13.48 -18.78 -6.11
N HIS A 89 12.89 -19.26 -7.20
CA HIS A 89 11.55 -18.82 -7.63
C HIS A 89 10.49 -19.53 -6.78
N GLY A 90 10.04 -18.86 -5.75
CA GLY A 90 8.98 -19.35 -4.87
C GLY A 90 7.79 -18.38 -4.85
N ALA A 91 6.58 -18.91 -4.82
CA ALA A 91 5.36 -18.10 -4.81
C ALA A 91 5.32 -17.06 -3.66
N LEU A 92 5.95 -17.38 -2.53
CA LEU A 92 6.05 -16.45 -1.40
C LEU A 92 6.95 -15.25 -1.74
N ILE A 93 8.12 -15.50 -2.32
CA ILE A 93 9.06 -14.44 -2.75
C ILE A 93 8.42 -13.58 -3.83
N ASP A 94 7.74 -14.18 -4.80
CA ASP A 94 7.05 -13.44 -5.85
C ASP A 94 5.93 -12.56 -5.30
N SER A 95 5.22 -13.00 -4.25
CA SER A 95 4.20 -12.19 -3.58
C SER A 95 4.78 -11.04 -2.76
N GLU A 96 5.92 -11.23 -2.10
CA GLU A 96 6.65 -10.15 -1.41
C GLU A 96 7.17 -9.11 -2.40
N ILE A 97 7.77 -9.55 -3.50
CA ILE A 97 8.20 -8.68 -4.60
C ILE A 97 7.02 -7.90 -5.18
N LEU A 98 5.87 -8.56 -5.38
CA LEU A 98 4.66 -7.90 -5.88
C LEU A 98 4.18 -6.80 -4.93
N ALA A 99 4.22 -7.04 -3.63
CA ALA A 99 3.86 -6.04 -2.64
C ALA A 99 4.77 -4.81 -2.71
N ASP A 100 6.09 -5.01 -2.78
CA ASP A 100 7.05 -3.91 -2.88
C ASP A 100 6.92 -3.14 -4.20
N VAL A 101 6.73 -3.85 -5.33
CA VAL A 101 6.47 -3.23 -6.64
C VAL A 101 5.18 -2.40 -6.59
N TYR A 102 4.12 -2.92 -5.99
CA TYR A 102 2.85 -2.19 -5.84
C TYR A 102 3.03 -0.92 -5.02
N LEU A 103 3.73 -1.00 -3.88
CA LEU A 103 4.04 0.15 -3.05
C LEU A 103 4.88 1.19 -3.81
N ALA A 104 5.89 0.76 -4.56
CA ALA A 104 6.71 1.64 -5.37
C ALA A 104 5.90 2.29 -6.52
N MET A 105 5.02 1.53 -7.19
CA MET A 105 4.14 2.06 -8.24
C MET A 105 3.15 3.09 -7.71
N THR A 106 2.59 2.88 -6.53
CA THR A 106 1.59 3.75 -5.92
C THR A 106 2.20 4.87 -5.08
N GLY A 107 3.53 4.95 -5.05
CA GLY A 107 4.30 6.01 -4.41
C GLY A 107 4.59 5.76 -2.94
N GLY A 108 4.20 4.60 -2.36
CA GLY A 108 4.35 4.35 -0.91
C GLY A 108 3.67 5.43 -0.05
N GLN A 109 3.37 6.55 -0.65
CA GLN A 109 2.53 7.59 -0.12
C GLN A 109 1.08 7.19 -0.42
N ARG A 110 0.31 6.88 0.59
CA ARG A 110 -1.11 7.23 0.54
C ARG A 110 -1.11 8.69 0.12
N ASP A 111 -1.77 8.96 -1.01
CA ASP A 111 -2.12 10.31 -1.37
C ASP A 111 -2.66 10.94 -0.10
N LEU A 112 -1.89 11.85 0.49
CA LEU A 112 -2.43 12.77 1.49
C LEU A 112 -3.35 13.63 0.62
N GLY A 113 -4.54 13.08 0.40
CA GLY A 113 -5.57 13.72 -0.38
C GLY A 113 -5.84 15.09 0.21
N PHE A 114 -5.16 16.07 -0.32
CA PHE A 114 -5.53 17.47 -0.20
C PHE A 114 -6.73 17.76 -1.12
N ASP A 115 -7.61 16.79 -1.26
CA ASP A 115 -8.97 17.04 -1.72
C ASP A 115 -9.65 17.83 -0.62
N GLU A 116 -10.04 19.05 -0.90
CA GLU A 116 -10.71 19.95 0.07
C GLU A 116 -11.94 19.32 0.73
N ASN A 117 -12.49 18.24 0.16
CA ASN A 117 -13.58 17.46 0.72
C ASN A 117 -13.13 16.38 1.73
N SER A 118 -11.93 15.80 1.61
CA SER A 118 -11.41 14.84 2.58
C SER A 118 -10.88 15.51 3.85
N SER A 119 -10.54 16.80 3.79
CA SER A 119 -10.15 17.60 4.97
C SER A 119 -11.28 17.69 5.99
N LYS A 120 -12.54 17.68 5.56
CA LYS A 120 -13.70 17.75 6.45
C LYS A 120 -14.00 16.42 7.14
N GLU A 121 -13.83 15.30 6.45
CA GLU A 121 -13.99 13.97 7.06
C GLU A 121 -12.82 13.60 7.97
N PHE A 122 -11.61 13.99 7.60
CA PHE A 122 -10.42 13.78 8.44
C PHE A 122 -10.50 14.59 9.72
N GLN A 123 -10.89 15.86 9.64
CA GLN A 123 -11.10 16.71 10.81
C GLN A 123 -12.23 16.19 11.71
N SER A 124 -13.32 15.65 11.16
CA SER A 124 -14.42 15.12 11.97
C SER A 124 -14.06 13.83 12.72
N ARG A 125 -13.12 13.02 12.22
CA ARG A 125 -12.64 11.82 12.93
C ARG A 125 -11.67 12.13 14.05
N PHE A 126 -10.88 13.18 13.93
CA PHE A 126 -9.93 13.59 14.99
C PHE A 126 -10.55 14.51 16.03
N THR A 127 -11.64 15.23 15.73
CA THR A 127 -12.28 16.13 16.70
C THR A 127 -13.24 15.41 17.62
N ASN A 128 -13.66 14.19 17.32
CA ASN A 128 -14.60 13.43 18.16
C ASN A 128 -13.92 12.52 19.21
N ASP A 129 -12.59 12.35 19.16
CA ASP A 129 -11.89 11.43 20.07
C ASP A 129 -10.84 12.12 20.97
N VAL A 130 -10.70 13.43 20.86
CA VAL A 130 -9.92 14.19 21.83
C VAL A 130 -10.88 14.61 22.95
N SER A 131 -11.07 13.71 23.92
CA SER A 131 -11.69 14.06 25.18
C SER A 131 -11.01 15.33 25.73
N ASN A 132 -11.83 16.29 26.14
CA ASN A 132 -11.47 17.61 26.70
C ASN A 132 -10.60 17.56 27.97
N ASP A 133 -9.92 16.45 28.26
CA ASP A 133 -9.12 16.23 29.48
C ASP A 133 -7.60 16.26 29.26
N LEU A 134 -7.13 16.61 28.05
CA LEU A 134 -5.72 16.86 27.85
C LEU A 134 -5.40 18.30 28.26
N ASN A 135 -4.93 18.47 29.49
CA ASN A 135 -4.40 19.72 30.01
C ASN A 135 -3.04 20.01 29.30
N LEU A 136 -3.11 20.42 28.03
CA LEU A 136 -1.93 20.72 27.21
C LEU A 136 -1.29 22.00 27.76
N VAL A 137 -0.13 21.85 28.39
CA VAL A 137 0.71 22.97 28.84
C VAL A 137 1.28 23.65 27.59
N LYS A 138 0.78 24.84 27.29
CA LYS A 138 1.28 25.68 26.21
C LYS A 138 2.59 26.32 26.62
N ILE A 139 3.72 25.73 26.27
CA ILE A 139 5.04 26.31 26.53
C ILE A 139 5.25 27.46 25.55
N LYS A 140 5.37 28.68 26.06
CA LYS A 140 5.78 29.81 25.23
C LYS A 140 7.29 29.94 25.31
N ALA A 141 7.94 30.23 24.18
CA ALA A 141 9.36 30.53 24.14
C ALA A 141 9.63 31.78 25.00
N SER A 142 10.72 31.77 25.76
CA SER A 142 11.14 32.95 26.53
C SER A 142 11.63 34.07 25.60
N GLU A 143 11.68 35.30 26.09
CA GLU A 143 12.24 36.42 25.31
C GLU A 143 13.71 36.18 24.95
N ASP A 144 14.45 35.47 25.80
CA ASP A 144 15.84 35.08 25.54
C ASP A 144 15.96 34.10 24.40
N ASP A 145 15.08 33.08 24.32
CA ASP A 145 15.03 32.12 23.23
C ASP A 145 14.70 32.81 21.90
N LEU A 146 13.76 33.75 21.92
CA LEU A 146 13.41 34.52 20.72
C LEU A 146 14.56 35.40 20.24
N ASN A 147 15.29 36.02 21.16
CA ASN A 147 16.45 36.84 20.85
C ASN A 147 17.62 36.01 20.29
N GLN A 148 17.87 34.84 20.89
CA GLN A 148 18.89 33.91 20.39
C GLN A 148 18.53 33.43 18.96
N HIS A 149 17.26 33.08 18.73
CA HIS A 149 16.78 32.67 17.41
C HIS A 149 16.95 33.80 16.38
N GLN A 150 16.61 35.03 16.75
CA GLN A 150 16.77 36.21 15.87
C GLN A 150 18.24 36.48 15.51
N ASN A 151 19.13 36.35 16.50
CA ASN A 151 20.56 36.48 16.29
C ASN A 151 21.11 35.40 15.35
N TYR A 152 20.65 34.16 15.51
CA TYR A 152 21.00 33.05 14.61
C TYR A 152 20.53 33.32 13.17
N LEU A 153 19.29 33.74 12.97
CA LEU A 153 18.77 34.11 11.65
C LEU A 153 19.57 35.27 11.01
N ASN A 154 20.01 36.23 11.79
CA ASN A 154 20.83 37.33 11.30
C ASN A 154 22.26 36.90 10.92
N SER A 155 22.83 35.89 11.62
CA SER A 155 24.14 35.32 11.24
C SER A 155 24.05 34.57 9.91
N LEU A 156 23.00 33.79 9.71
CA LEU A 156 22.78 33.07 8.45
C LEU A 156 22.61 34.03 7.24
N LYS A 157 21.97 35.18 7.43
CA LYS A 157 21.82 36.17 6.36
C LYS A 157 23.13 36.83 6.00
N LYS A 158 24.09 36.96 6.95
CA LYS A 158 25.42 37.52 6.67
C LYS A 158 26.30 36.54 5.91
N ASP A 159 26.17 35.23 6.17
CA ASP A 159 26.96 34.22 5.49
C ASP A 159 26.52 33.97 4.03
N HIS A 160 25.25 34.22 3.71
CA HIS A 160 24.71 34.09 2.35
C HIS A 160 24.72 35.39 1.53
N GLY A 161 25.18 36.50 2.10
CA GLY A 161 25.25 37.80 1.44
C GLY A 161 26.61 38.15 0.81
N ASN A 162 27.59 37.22 0.86
CA ASN A 162 28.99 37.45 0.38
C ASN A 162 29.44 36.42 -0.69
N ASN A 163 28.53 36.05 -1.60
CA ASN A 163 28.90 35.32 -2.84
C ASN A 163 28.25 36.00 -4.04
#